data_9c9834f8653696c164b4ecb6c5387be0
#
_entry.id   9c9834f8653696c164b4ecb6c5387be0
#
_cell.length_a   1.000
_cell.length_b   1.000
_cell.length_c   1.000
_cell.angle_alpha   90.00
_cell.angle_beta   90.00
_cell.angle_gamma   90.00
#
_symmetry.space_group_name_H-M   'P 1'
#
loop_
_entity.id
_entity.type
_entity.pdbx_description
1 polymer ?
#
loop_
_entity_poly.entity_id
_entity_poly.type
_entity_poly.pdbx_seq_one_letter_code
_entity_poly.pdbx_strand_id
1 'polypeptide(L)'
;MKKNYFTVAILVFLSGCQSNDTVKNVQQIDCFYPDAVTVSAPRWICDVMPDGIEIGAVGYSKKSVAGLSIMRDIATNDARARLAQQFESNVNTLFKQATQANMVSTTDNVSEEVTEYFETVTKNVTSRTLSNSRVIVTQRSPGGGLYTLVGMDKVTYDANLAKVVAAAGQKDPQLWNKFNNKKAAENLEAVLSSLQKI
;
A
#
# COMPACT_ATOMS: atom_id res chain seq x y z
N MET A 1 70.12 -42.86 14.03
CA MET A 1 68.65 -43.00 13.98
C MET A 1 68.02 -41.60 13.94
N LYS A 2 67.64 -41.15 12.75
CA LYS A 2 67.01 -39.81 12.48
C LYS A 2 65.53 -39.95 12.44
N LYS A 3 64.78 -39.31 13.32
CA LYS A 3 63.32 -39.30 13.40
C LYS A 3 62.79 -38.09 12.63
N ASN A 4 62.19 -38.32 11.46
CA ASN A 4 61.55 -37.27 10.67
C ASN A 4 60.14 -37.02 11.24
N TYR A 5 59.87 -35.79 11.67
CA TYR A 5 58.53 -35.34 11.97
C TYR A 5 57.92 -34.67 10.73
N PHE A 6 56.90 -35.31 10.18
CA PHE A 6 56.14 -34.81 9.06
C PHE A 6 55.00 -33.94 9.58
N THR A 7 55.16 -32.63 9.49
CA THR A 7 54.15 -31.69 9.95
C THR A 7 53.12 -31.50 8.84
N VAL A 8 51.93 -32.05 9.04
CA VAL A 8 50.79 -31.84 8.13
C VAL A 8 50.12 -30.52 8.45
N ALA A 9 50.28 -29.53 7.59
CA ALA A 9 49.57 -28.26 7.67
C ALA A 9 48.13 -28.42 7.07
N ILE A 10 47.13 -28.37 7.94
CA ILE A 10 45.74 -28.37 7.55
C ILE A 10 45.36 -26.93 7.17
N LEU A 11 45.21 -26.66 5.88
CA LEU A 11 44.64 -25.43 5.32
C LEU A 11 43.14 -25.51 5.45
N VAL A 12 42.58 -24.77 6.41
CA VAL A 12 41.13 -24.56 6.53
C VAL A 12 40.73 -23.47 5.55
N PHE A 13 40.08 -23.87 4.45
CA PHE A 13 39.41 -22.94 3.53
C PHE A 13 38.13 -22.43 4.19
N LEU A 14 38.14 -21.22 4.71
CA LEU A 14 36.96 -20.45 5.05
C LEU A 14 36.32 -19.96 3.74
N SER A 15 35.43 -20.74 3.20
CA SER A 15 34.50 -20.27 2.13
C SER A 15 33.52 -19.29 2.78
N GLY A 16 33.85 -18.00 2.73
CA GLY A 16 32.96 -16.92 3.07
C GLY A 16 31.78 -16.94 2.09
N CYS A 17 30.56 -17.14 2.61
CA CYS A 17 29.34 -16.82 1.86
C CYS A 17 29.35 -15.32 1.56
N GLN A 18 29.73 -14.96 0.33
CA GLN A 18 29.41 -13.64 -0.20
C GLN A 18 27.91 -13.58 -0.41
N SER A 19 27.22 -12.88 0.48
CA SER A 19 25.85 -12.44 0.22
C SER A 19 25.89 -11.52 -0.99
N ASN A 20 25.52 -12.04 -2.16
CA ASN A 20 25.31 -11.19 -3.32
C ASN A 20 24.16 -10.26 -3.01
N ASP A 21 24.45 -8.98 -2.89
CA ASP A 21 23.47 -7.88 -2.95
C ASP A 21 22.75 -7.89 -4.30
N THR A 22 21.79 -8.80 -4.46
CA THR A 22 21.07 -9.05 -5.71
C THR A 22 19.97 -8.01 -5.97
N VAL A 23 19.90 -6.94 -5.16
CA VAL A 23 18.87 -5.89 -5.30
C VAL A 23 19.42 -4.55 -5.78
N LYS A 24 20.64 -4.51 -6.34
CA LYS A 24 21.24 -3.26 -6.85
C LYS A 24 20.83 -2.87 -8.28
N ASN A 25 19.99 -3.64 -8.97
CA ASN A 25 19.43 -3.28 -10.26
C ASN A 25 17.92 -3.51 -10.27
N VAL A 26 17.18 -2.74 -9.48
CA VAL A 26 15.84 -2.36 -9.93
C VAL A 26 16.08 -1.52 -11.19
N GLN A 27 15.94 -2.16 -12.35
CA GLN A 27 15.98 -1.45 -13.63
C GLN A 27 15.07 -0.24 -13.47
N GLN A 28 15.63 0.93 -13.69
CA GLN A 28 14.87 2.17 -13.69
C GLN A 28 13.83 2.01 -14.78
N ILE A 29 12.58 1.69 -14.38
CA ILE A 29 11.49 1.50 -15.32
C ILE A 29 11.31 2.84 -16.01
N ASP A 30 11.64 2.89 -17.30
CA ASP A 30 11.40 4.06 -18.12
C ASP A 30 9.89 4.30 -18.16
N CYS A 31 9.47 5.44 -17.67
CA CYS A 31 8.07 5.82 -17.62
C CYS A 31 7.72 6.62 -18.87
N PHE A 32 6.71 6.17 -19.60
CA PHE A 32 6.18 6.84 -20.80
C PHE A 32 4.72 7.19 -20.61
N TYR A 33 4.25 8.20 -21.32
CA TYR A 33 2.83 8.50 -21.34
C TYR A 33 2.04 7.38 -22.03
N PRO A 34 1.00 6.81 -21.40
CA PRO A 34 0.18 5.77 -22.02
C PRO A 34 -0.51 6.19 -23.32
N ASP A 35 -0.78 7.49 -23.48
CA ASP A 35 -1.37 8.08 -24.70
C ASP A 35 -0.34 8.72 -25.65
N ALA A 36 0.97 8.57 -25.34
CA ALA A 36 2.10 9.02 -26.16
C ALA A 36 3.35 8.18 -25.82
N VAL A 37 3.31 6.91 -26.16
CA VAL A 37 4.26 5.85 -25.74
C VAL A 37 5.73 6.06 -26.11
N THR A 38 6.04 7.03 -26.95
CA THR A 38 7.42 7.40 -27.32
C THR A 38 7.96 8.59 -26.52
N VAL A 39 7.14 9.17 -25.64
CA VAL A 39 7.49 10.36 -24.87
C VAL A 39 7.59 9.99 -23.39
N SER A 40 8.76 10.29 -22.80
CA SER A 40 8.99 10.06 -21.37
C SER A 40 8.00 10.85 -20.52
N ALA A 41 7.48 10.19 -19.51
CA ALA A 41 6.54 10.75 -18.55
C ALA A 41 7.18 10.90 -17.16
N PRO A 42 6.66 11.81 -16.32
CA PRO A 42 7.00 11.83 -14.89
C PRO A 42 6.71 10.49 -14.24
N ARG A 43 7.59 10.05 -13.35
CA ARG A 43 7.53 8.72 -12.72
C ARG A 43 6.21 8.43 -11.98
N TRP A 44 5.55 9.46 -11.45
CA TRP A 44 4.26 9.31 -10.78
C TRP A 44 3.12 8.85 -11.73
N ILE A 45 3.24 9.08 -13.04
CA ILE A 45 2.29 8.56 -14.04
C ILE A 45 2.38 7.03 -14.14
N CYS A 46 3.54 6.47 -13.79
CA CYS A 46 3.79 5.03 -13.71
C CYS A 46 3.76 4.52 -12.26
N ASP A 47 2.92 5.09 -11.41
CA ASP A 47 2.64 4.69 -10.04
C ASP A 47 3.85 4.76 -9.07
N VAL A 48 4.91 5.51 -9.43
CA VAL A 48 6.00 5.82 -8.50
C VAL A 48 5.67 7.10 -7.74
N MET A 49 5.17 6.94 -6.52
CA MET A 49 4.72 8.08 -5.72
C MET A 49 5.85 9.02 -5.34
N PRO A 50 5.62 10.36 -5.36
CA PRO A 50 6.56 11.34 -4.82
C PRO A 50 6.76 11.17 -3.31
N ASP A 51 7.91 11.62 -2.80
CA ASP A 51 8.19 11.63 -1.38
C ASP A 51 7.11 12.38 -0.57
N GLY A 52 6.76 11.84 0.58
CA GLY A 52 5.74 12.39 1.47
C GLY A 52 4.30 12.04 1.10
N ILE A 53 4.08 11.27 0.05
CA ILE A 53 2.78 10.69 -0.30
C ILE A 53 2.74 9.24 0.15
N GLU A 54 1.92 8.95 1.15
CA GLU A 54 1.75 7.59 1.70
C GLU A 54 0.95 6.71 0.74
N ILE A 55 -0.12 7.26 0.17
CA ILE A 55 -0.95 6.60 -0.83
C ILE A 55 -1.41 7.62 -1.86
N GLY A 56 -1.35 7.24 -3.12
CA GLY A 56 -1.77 8.09 -4.23
C GLY A 56 -2.28 7.27 -5.39
N ALA A 57 -3.08 7.91 -6.23
CA ALA A 57 -3.57 7.30 -7.45
C ALA A 57 -3.58 8.31 -8.60
N VAL A 58 -3.30 7.80 -9.79
CA VAL A 58 -3.29 8.59 -11.01
C VAL A 58 -4.63 8.40 -11.72
N GLY A 59 -5.27 9.52 -12.05
CA GLY A 59 -6.46 9.55 -12.90
C GLY A 59 -6.16 10.18 -14.25
N TYR A 60 -6.98 9.85 -15.22
CA TYR A 60 -6.80 10.26 -16.60
C TYR A 60 -8.09 10.79 -17.23
N SER A 61 -7.93 11.82 -18.03
CA SER A 61 -8.95 12.29 -18.96
C SER A 61 -8.39 12.37 -20.37
N LYS A 62 -9.12 11.79 -21.34
CA LYS A 62 -8.76 11.99 -22.75
C LYS A 62 -8.92 13.46 -23.12
N LYS A 63 -8.24 13.88 -24.21
CA LYS A 63 -8.45 15.18 -24.84
C LYS A 63 -9.95 15.39 -25.11
N SER A 64 -10.48 16.54 -24.69
CA SER A 64 -11.90 16.88 -24.84
C SER A 64 -12.04 18.30 -25.38
N VAL A 65 -13.04 18.47 -26.26
CA VAL A 65 -13.48 19.78 -26.77
C VAL A 65 -14.19 20.61 -25.70
N ALA A 66 -14.68 19.97 -24.62
CA ALA A 66 -15.32 20.64 -23.49
C ALA A 66 -14.35 21.46 -22.62
N GLY A 67 -13.07 21.40 -22.94
CA GLY A 67 -12.04 22.27 -22.33
C GLY A 67 -11.33 21.64 -21.12
N LEU A 68 -10.30 22.35 -20.67
CA LEU A 68 -9.37 21.86 -19.65
C LEU A 68 -10.02 21.69 -18.27
N SER A 69 -11.02 22.51 -17.93
CA SER A 69 -11.72 22.40 -16.63
C SER A 69 -12.42 21.03 -16.52
N ILE A 70 -13.19 20.67 -17.53
CA ILE A 70 -13.90 19.38 -17.55
C ILE A 70 -12.90 18.20 -17.54
N MET A 71 -11.82 18.31 -18.29
CA MET A 71 -10.77 17.28 -18.28
C MET A 71 -10.16 17.11 -16.90
N ARG A 72 -9.93 18.22 -16.17
CA ARG A 72 -9.41 18.19 -14.79
C ARG A 72 -10.39 17.51 -13.84
N ASP A 73 -11.66 17.82 -13.94
CA ASP A 73 -12.70 17.22 -13.10
C ASP A 73 -12.78 15.71 -13.34
N ILE A 74 -12.76 15.28 -14.60
CA ILE A 74 -12.78 13.85 -14.97
C ILE A 74 -11.53 13.15 -14.41
N ALA A 75 -10.34 13.67 -14.67
CA ALA A 75 -9.09 13.06 -14.22
C ALA A 75 -8.99 13.04 -12.68
N THR A 76 -9.45 14.09 -12.00
CA THR A 76 -9.46 14.15 -10.53
C THR A 76 -10.44 13.14 -9.93
N ASN A 77 -11.62 13.00 -10.51
CA ASN A 77 -12.62 12.03 -10.04
C ASN A 77 -12.16 10.59 -10.28
N ASP A 78 -11.54 10.30 -11.44
CA ASP A 78 -10.94 8.99 -11.72
C ASP A 78 -9.82 8.68 -10.70
N ALA A 79 -8.92 9.64 -10.44
CA ALA A 79 -7.87 9.49 -9.43
C ALA A 79 -8.44 9.21 -8.03
N ARG A 80 -9.48 9.94 -7.62
CA ARG A 80 -10.12 9.73 -6.30
C ARG A 80 -10.79 8.37 -6.20
N ALA A 81 -11.45 7.90 -7.26
CA ALA A 81 -12.07 6.58 -7.28
C ALA A 81 -11.02 5.47 -7.12
N ARG A 82 -9.89 5.58 -7.84
CA ARG A 82 -8.76 4.64 -7.72
C ARG A 82 -8.12 4.69 -6.34
N LEU A 83 -7.91 5.89 -5.80
CA LEU A 83 -7.37 6.07 -4.45
C LEU A 83 -8.27 5.42 -3.39
N ALA A 84 -9.60 5.57 -3.54
CA ALA A 84 -10.58 4.92 -2.67
C ALA A 84 -10.46 3.41 -2.70
N GLN A 85 -10.37 2.81 -3.89
CA GLN A 85 -10.19 1.36 -4.06
C GLN A 85 -8.89 0.85 -3.47
N GLN A 86 -7.77 1.58 -3.65
CA GLN A 86 -6.49 1.20 -3.06
C GLN A 86 -6.53 1.28 -1.53
N PHE A 87 -7.08 2.36 -0.97
CA PHE A 87 -7.25 2.51 0.48
C PHE A 87 -8.11 1.38 1.05
N GLU A 88 -9.26 1.09 0.43
CA GLU A 88 -10.14 -0.01 0.82
C GLU A 88 -9.41 -1.37 0.80
N SER A 89 -8.69 -1.66 -0.28
CA SER A 89 -7.90 -2.88 -0.42
C SER A 89 -6.82 -3.01 0.66
N ASN A 90 -6.09 -1.91 0.93
CA ASN A 90 -5.05 -1.90 1.96
C ASN A 90 -5.63 -2.15 3.35
N VAL A 91 -6.72 -1.46 3.70
CA VAL A 91 -7.38 -1.61 5.00
C VAL A 91 -7.95 -3.02 5.18
N ASN A 92 -8.60 -3.57 4.16
CA ASN A 92 -9.11 -4.95 4.19
C ASN A 92 -7.98 -5.97 4.36
N THR A 93 -6.84 -5.74 3.69
CA THR A 93 -5.65 -6.58 3.87
C THR A 93 -5.12 -6.53 5.30
N LEU A 94 -5.06 -5.33 5.91
CA LEU A 94 -4.66 -5.15 7.30
C LEU A 94 -5.58 -5.90 8.27
N PHE A 95 -6.89 -5.77 8.12
CA PHE A 95 -7.85 -6.49 8.96
C PHE A 95 -7.78 -7.99 8.77
N LYS A 96 -7.62 -8.47 7.53
CA LYS A 96 -7.44 -9.90 7.23
C LYS A 96 -6.20 -10.47 7.89
N GLN A 97 -5.07 -9.76 7.81
CA GLN A 97 -3.83 -10.17 8.46
C GLN A 97 -3.96 -10.17 10.00
N ALA A 98 -4.58 -9.14 10.57
CA ALA A 98 -4.84 -9.07 12.00
C ALA A 98 -5.78 -10.21 12.47
N THR A 99 -6.82 -10.53 11.69
CA THR A 99 -7.72 -11.65 11.96
C THR A 99 -6.96 -12.98 11.93
N GLN A 100 -6.16 -13.23 10.92
CA GLN A 100 -5.35 -14.46 10.80
C GLN A 100 -4.33 -14.61 11.94
N ALA A 101 -3.67 -13.51 12.35
CA ALA A 101 -2.73 -13.54 13.47
C ALA A 101 -3.40 -13.89 14.81
N ASN A 102 -4.69 -13.57 14.97
CA ASN A 102 -5.45 -13.84 16.18
C ASN A 102 -6.10 -15.23 16.21
N MET A 103 -6.24 -15.87 15.06
CA MET A 103 -7.00 -17.12 14.90
C MET A 103 -6.24 -18.39 15.19
N VAL A 104 -5.01 -18.35 15.56
CA VAL A 104 -4.28 -19.54 16.07
C VAL A 104 -5.00 -20.19 17.29
N SER A 105 -6.10 -19.58 17.77
CA SER A 105 -6.84 -19.99 18.97
C SER A 105 -8.34 -20.23 18.82
N THR A 106 -8.97 -20.03 17.64
CA THR A 106 -10.45 -20.12 17.52
C THR A 106 -10.91 -20.72 16.19
N THR A 107 -12.08 -21.37 16.22
CA THR A 107 -12.71 -22.14 15.13
C THR A 107 -12.96 -21.32 13.85
N ASP A 108 -12.77 -21.94 12.69
CA ASP A 108 -12.75 -21.35 11.33
C ASP A 108 -13.96 -20.47 10.94
N ASN A 109 -15.14 -20.67 11.53
CA ASN A 109 -16.36 -19.92 11.17
C ASN A 109 -16.36 -18.46 11.65
N VAL A 110 -15.60 -18.12 12.70
CA VAL A 110 -15.53 -16.74 13.22
C VAL A 110 -14.67 -15.85 12.33
N SER A 111 -13.77 -16.44 11.52
CA SER A 111 -12.86 -15.70 10.64
C SER A 111 -13.57 -15.07 9.45
N GLU A 112 -14.48 -15.80 8.85
CA GLU A 112 -15.21 -15.37 7.66
C GLU A 112 -16.18 -14.25 8.02
N GLU A 113 -16.96 -14.42 9.09
CA GLU A 113 -17.88 -13.40 9.60
C GLU A 113 -17.17 -12.08 9.95
N VAL A 114 -16.02 -12.17 10.61
CA VAL A 114 -15.19 -11.00 10.96
C VAL A 114 -14.64 -10.33 9.71
N THR A 115 -14.19 -11.09 8.72
CA THR A 115 -13.65 -10.54 7.47
C THR A 115 -14.73 -9.78 6.68
N GLU A 116 -15.91 -10.39 6.47
CA GLU A 116 -17.03 -9.73 5.78
C GLU A 116 -17.50 -8.48 6.51
N TYR A 117 -17.49 -8.52 7.84
CA TYR A 117 -17.84 -7.37 8.66
C TYR A 117 -16.89 -6.19 8.39
N PHE A 118 -15.56 -6.44 8.43
CA PHE A 118 -14.58 -5.38 8.19
C PHE A 118 -14.64 -4.85 6.76
N GLU A 119 -14.82 -5.70 5.75
CA GLU A 119 -15.00 -5.26 4.36
C GLU A 119 -16.20 -4.32 4.22
N THR A 120 -17.32 -4.66 4.85
CA THR A 120 -18.52 -3.82 4.84
C THR A 120 -18.29 -2.47 5.53
N VAL A 121 -17.62 -2.46 6.68
CA VAL A 121 -17.31 -1.21 7.41
C VAL A 121 -16.34 -0.36 6.61
N THR A 122 -15.28 -0.96 6.09
CA THR A 122 -14.27 -0.25 5.29
C THR A 122 -14.91 0.41 4.07
N LYS A 123 -15.72 -0.30 3.32
CA LYS A 123 -16.44 0.23 2.15
C LYS A 123 -17.33 1.43 2.52
N ASN A 124 -18.09 1.32 3.61
CA ASN A 124 -18.99 2.38 4.06
C ASN A 124 -18.24 3.63 4.54
N VAL A 125 -17.10 3.45 5.19
CA VAL A 125 -16.27 4.57 5.68
C VAL A 125 -15.50 5.19 4.53
N THR A 126 -14.89 4.40 3.65
CA THR A 126 -14.09 4.86 2.52
C THR A 126 -14.91 5.74 1.58
N SER A 127 -16.15 5.35 1.28
CA SER A 127 -17.04 6.15 0.42
C SER A 127 -17.36 7.54 0.98
N ARG A 128 -17.23 7.74 2.31
CA ARG A 128 -17.57 8.99 3.00
C ARG A 128 -16.35 9.84 3.41
N THR A 129 -15.19 9.22 3.60
CA THR A 129 -14.07 9.83 4.35
C THR A 129 -12.87 10.26 3.51
N LEU A 130 -12.74 9.82 2.26
CA LEU A 130 -11.64 10.26 1.38
C LEU A 130 -11.71 11.74 0.96
N SER A 131 -12.57 12.52 1.61
CA SER A 131 -12.69 13.95 1.41
C SER A 131 -11.41 14.76 1.69
N ASN A 132 -10.45 14.19 2.43
CA ASN A 132 -9.17 14.83 2.76
C ASN A 132 -8.04 14.49 1.76
N SER A 133 -8.33 13.75 0.68
CA SER A 133 -7.38 13.58 -0.40
C SER A 133 -7.23 14.89 -1.19
N ARG A 134 -6.00 15.21 -1.56
CA ARG A 134 -5.70 16.44 -2.31
C ARG A 134 -5.10 16.13 -3.67
N VAL A 135 -5.34 17.00 -4.63
CA VAL A 135 -4.62 17.01 -5.89
C VAL A 135 -3.17 17.43 -5.61
N ILE A 136 -2.23 16.58 -5.96
CA ILE A 136 -0.80 16.81 -5.79
C ILE A 136 -0.24 17.50 -7.01
N VAL A 137 -0.53 16.96 -8.19
CA VAL A 137 -0.05 17.48 -9.46
C VAL A 137 -1.02 17.13 -10.59
N THR A 138 -1.04 17.97 -11.61
CA THR A 138 -1.79 17.73 -12.85
C THR A 138 -0.87 18.00 -14.02
N GLN A 139 -0.82 17.09 -15.00
CA GLN A 139 0.08 17.15 -16.15
C GLN A 139 -0.66 16.84 -17.45
N ARG A 140 -0.50 17.71 -18.46
CA ARG A 140 -0.93 17.41 -19.83
C ARG A 140 0.05 16.48 -20.51
N SER A 141 -0.47 15.49 -21.22
CA SER A 141 0.34 14.66 -22.09
C SER A 141 0.54 15.30 -23.47
N PRO A 142 1.58 14.90 -24.22
CA PRO A 142 1.74 15.28 -25.62
C PRO A 142 0.58 14.81 -26.51
N GLY A 143 -0.10 13.70 -26.16
CA GLY A 143 -1.31 13.21 -26.81
C GLY A 143 -2.54 14.10 -26.56
N GLY A 144 -2.40 15.08 -25.67
CA GLY A 144 -3.46 16.06 -25.33
C GLY A 144 -4.38 15.62 -24.22
N GLY A 145 -4.18 14.43 -23.62
CA GLY A 145 -4.84 13.98 -22.40
C GLY A 145 -4.38 14.74 -21.16
N LEU A 146 -5.05 14.54 -20.04
CA LEU A 146 -4.72 15.13 -18.76
C LEU A 146 -4.60 14.05 -17.70
N TYR A 147 -3.46 14.01 -17.02
CA TYR A 147 -3.20 13.14 -15.88
C TYR A 147 -3.25 13.97 -14.60
N THR A 148 -3.84 13.41 -13.56
CA THR A 148 -3.91 14.04 -12.23
C THR A 148 -3.50 13.01 -11.17
N LEU A 149 -2.54 13.34 -10.33
CA LEU A 149 -2.21 12.60 -9.13
C LEU A 149 -3.01 13.16 -7.97
N VAL A 150 -3.79 12.31 -7.32
CA VAL A 150 -4.45 12.59 -6.04
C VAL A 150 -3.81 11.69 -4.98
N GLY A 151 -3.55 12.23 -3.81
CA GLY A 151 -2.89 11.46 -2.76
C GLY A 151 -3.17 11.97 -1.36
N MET A 152 -2.70 11.22 -0.39
CA MET A 152 -2.70 11.52 1.03
C MET A 152 -1.28 11.32 1.58
N ASP A 153 -0.89 12.20 2.50
CA ASP A 153 0.27 12.00 3.34
C ASP A 153 -0.03 10.98 4.45
N LYS A 154 1.02 10.55 5.16
CA LYS A 154 0.89 9.56 6.24
C LYS A 154 -0.08 10.01 7.33
N VAL A 155 -0.07 11.26 7.74
CA VAL A 155 -0.96 11.78 8.79
C VAL A 155 -2.42 11.66 8.37
N THR A 156 -2.72 12.01 7.12
CA THR A 156 -4.08 11.89 6.56
C THR A 156 -4.50 10.43 6.38
N TYR A 157 -3.58 9.57 5.94
CA TYR A 157 -3.81 8.14 5.83
C TYR A 157 -4.15 7.51 7.18
N ASP A 158 -3.32 7.74 8.19
CA ASP A 158 -3.50 7.21 9.55
C ASP A 158 -4.82 7.71 10.18
N ALA A 159 -5.15 8.99 9.98
CA ALA A 159 -6.42 9.55 10.45
C ALA A 159 -7.64 8.89 9.79
N ASN A 160 -7.57 8.56 8.51
CA ASN A 160 -8.64 7.83 7.81
C ASN A 160 -8.72 6.37 8.27
N LEU A 161 -7.60 5.70 8.47
CA LEU A 161 -7.55 4.36 9.05
C LEU A 161 -8.18 4.32 10.44
N ALA A 162 -7.83 5.28 11.31
CA ALA A 162 -8.42 5.38 12.65
C ALA A 162 -9.95 5.54 12.62
N LYS A 163 -10.50 6.26 11.64
CA LYS A 163 -11.96 6.36 11.47
C LYS A 163 -12.61 5.01 11.09
N VAL A 164 -11.95 4.22 10.25
CA VAL A 164 -12.45 2.87 9.90
C VAL A 164 -12.44 1.98 11.12
N VAL A 165 -11.35 1.97 11.90
CA VAL A 165 -11.23 1.21 13.15
C VAL A 165 -12.30 1.62 14.16
N ALA A 166 -12.51 2.92 14.35
CA ALA A 166 -13.55 3.42 15.26
C ALA A 166 -14.96 3.04 14.80
N ALA A 167 -15.24 3.12 13.49
CA ALA A 167 -16.54 2.73 12.94
C ALA A 167 -16.79 1.23 13.08
N ALA A 168 -15.77 0.41 12.96
CA ALA A 168 -15.86 -1.02 13.20
C ALA A 168 -16.26 -1.32 14.65
N GLY A 169 -15.59 -0.69 15.62
CA GLY A 169 -15.93 -0.86 17.03
C GLY A 169 -17.34 -0.42 17.42
N GLN A 170 -17.91 0.57 16.71
CA GLN A 170 -19.25 1.10 17.00
C GLN A 170 -20.38 0.29 16.36
N LYS A 171 -20.15 -0.31 15.19
CA LYS A 171 -21.20 -1.01 14.42
C LYS A 171 -21.62 -2.33 15.05
N ASP A 172 -20.66 -3.11 15.55
CA ASP A 172 -20.92 -4.37 16.28
C ASP A 172 -19.94 -4.51 17.46
N PRO A 173 -20.29 -3.99 18.64
CA PRO A 173 -19.44 -4.08 19.83
C PRO A 173 -19.18 -5.52 20.30
N GLN A 174 -20.08 -6.45 20.03
CA GLN A 174 -19.91 -7.85 20.46
C GLN A 174 -18.88 -8.55 19.59
N LEU A 175 -18.99 -8.40 18.26
CA LEU A 175 -18.03 -8.93 17.31
C LEU A 175 -16.67 -8.27 17.48
N TRP A 176 -16.66 -6.93 17.68
CA TRP A 176 -15.45 -6.17 17.99
C TRP A 176 -14.76 -6.67 19.26
N ASN A 177 -15.49 -6.94 20.34
CA ASN A 177 -14.93 -7.45 21.58
C ASN A 177 -14.37 -8.88 21.44
N LYS A 178 -14.98 -9.74 20.61
CA LYS A 178 -14.43 -11.05 20.28
C LYS A 178 -13.11 -10.93 19.52
N PHE A 179 -13.01 -9.96 18.62
CA PHE A 179 -11.82 -9.66 17.85
C PHE A 179 -10.77 -8.91 18.69
N ASN A 180 -11.19 -7.91 19.44
CA ASN A 180 -10.34 -6.99 20.21
C ASN A 180 -10.11 -7.46 21.65
N ASN A 181 -9.86 -8.77 21.86
CA ASN A 181 -9.30 -9.19 23.14
C ASN A 181 -7.90 -8.56 23.29
N LYS A 182 -7.38 -8.47 24.51
CA LYS A 182 -6.12 -7.75 24.82
C LYS A 182 -4.97 -8.14 23.87
N LYS A 183 -4.87 -9.41 23.50
CA LYS A 183 -3.84 -9.95 22.62
C LYS A 183 -4.06 -9.54 21.13
N ALA A 184 -5.33 -9.40 20.73
CA ALA A 184 -5.70 -8.96 19.40
C ALA A 184 -5.40 -7.47 19.19
N ALA A 185 -5.63 -6.64 20.19
CA ALA A 185 -5.28 -5.22 20.15
C ALA A 185 -3.77 -5.01 20.04
N GLU A 186 -2.98 -5.73 20.82
CA GLU A 186 -1.52 -5.70 20.76
C GLU A 186 -1.00 -6.19 19.39
N ASN A 187 -1.60 -7.25 18.82
CA ASN A 187 -1.24 -7.78 17.50
C ASN A 187 -1.66 -6.85 16.37
N LEU A 188 -2.85 -6.23 16.45
CA LEU A 188 -3.29 -5.25 15.46
C LEU A 188 -2.34 -4.05 15.43
N GLU A 189 -1.98 -3.52 16.60
CA GLU A 189 -1.02 -2.42 16.72
C GLU A 189 0.37 -2.83 16.19
N ALA A 190 0.83 -4.04 16.49
CA ALA A 190 2.10 -4.58 15.99
C ALA A 190 2.08 -4.78 14.47
N VAL A 191 0.99 -5.31 13.89
CA VAL A 191 0.82 -5.47 12.44
C VAL A 191 0.75 -4.11 11.76
N LEU A 192 -0.04 -3.18 12.28
CA LEU A 192 -0.12 -1.82 11.76
C LEU A 192 1.25 -1.13 11.80
N SER A 193 1.98 -1.27 12.90
CA SER A 193 3.33 -0.71 13.05
C SER A 193 4.36 -1.35 12.13
N SER A 194 4.25 -2.66 11.85
CA SER A 194 5.16 -3.37 10.94
C SER A 194 4.95 -2.97 9.48
N LEU A 195 3.70 -2.73 9.09
CA LEU A 195 3.34 -2.32 7.73
C LEU A 195 3.64 -0.84 7.46
N GLN A 196 3.76 -0.03 8.50
CA GLN A 196 4.22 1.36 8.42
C GLN A 196 5.73 1.49 8.16
N LYS A 197 6.50 0.40 8.28
CA LYS A 197 7.97 0.39 8.12
C LYS A 197 8.44 -0.13 6.76
N ILE A 198 7.52 -0.54 5.88
CA ILE A 198 7.79 -0.98 4.51
C ILE A 198 7.59 0.16 3.53
#